data_20a67452a839630e81fff93ffa5d4ab4
#
_entry.id   20a67452a839630e81fff93ffa5d4ab4
#
_cell.length_a   1.000
_cell.length_b   1.000
_cell.length_c   1.000
_cell.angle_alpha   90.00
_cell.angle_beta   90.00
_cell.angle_gamma   90.00
#
_symmetry.space_group_name_H-M   'P 1'
#
loop_
_entity.id
_entity.type
_entity.pdbx_description
1 polymer ?
#
loop_
_entity_poly.entity_id
_entity_poly.type
_entity_poly.pdbx_seq_one_letter_code
_entity_poly.pdbx_strand_id
1 'polypeptide(L)'
;QNVSIDTRSGTQDQSYIPGFPSVENEVIVGVELRAENPVVRSVSGSDLSAVRVRLSVDALQKVDTSNGDTVGYSVSYAIDVATDGGAYTTVLNSAFTGKTTTRYERSHRIDLPAGSQWQIRVRRLTPNATSATIADITRVQSITEIIDAKLRYPNSALLAVSVDAQQFQSLP
;
A
#
# COMPACT_ATOMS: atom_id res chain seq x y z
N GLN A 1 -10.78 11.86 -11.23
CA GLN A 1 -9.90 10.93 -11.95
C GLN A 1 -8.47 11.24 -11.53
N ASN A 2 -7.82 10.29 -10.83
CA ASN A 2 -6.43 10.45 -10.40
C ASN A 2 -5.52 9.83 -11.47
N VAL A 3 -5.30 10.59 -12.52
CA VAL A 3 -4.25 10.32 -13.50
C VAL A 3 -3.15 11.34 -13.28
N SER A 4 -1.93 10.90 -13.02
CA SER A 4 -0.76 11.77 -13.04
C SER A 4 0.06 11.51 -14.29
N ILE A 5 0.55 12.58 -14.88
CA ILE A 5 1.39 12.55 -16.08
C ILE A 5 2.68 13.28 -15.76
N ASP A 6 3.80 12.61 -15.98
CA ASP A 6 5.13 13.19 -15.84
C ASP A 6 5.87 13.13 -17.20
N THR A 7 6.53 14.21 -17.57
CA THR A 7 7.15 14.33 -18.91
C THR A 7 8.59 14.82 -18.83
N ARG A 8 9.40 14.40 -19.81
CA ARG A 8 10.73 14.97 -20.10
C ARG A 8 10.81 15.28 -21.58
N SER A 9 11.37 16.43 -21.90
CA SER A 9 11.39 16.94 -23.29
C SER A 9 12.52 16.42 -24.17
N GLY A 10 13.42 15.60 -23.64
CA GLY A 10 14.54 15.05 -24.39
C GLY A 10 15.79 15.94 -24.37
N THR A 11 16.01 16.72 -23.32
CA THR A 11 17.24 17.48 -23.16
C THR A 11 18.41 16.59 -22.72
N GLN A 12 19.65 17.04 -23.00
CA GLN A 12 20.85 16.28 -22.66
C GLN A 12 21.02 16.09 -21.13
N ASP A 13 20.57 17.04 -20.34
CA ASP A 13 20.73 17.14 -18.90
C ASP A 13 19.42 16.88 -18.12
N GLN A 14 18.41 16.33 -18.78
CA GLN A 14 17.11 16.08 -18.13
C GLN A 14 17.21 15.14 -16.91
N SER A 15 16.35 15.37 -15.93
CA SER A 15 16.24 14.52 -14.76
C SER A 15 15.50 13.21 -15.09
N TYR A 16 15.74 12.16 -14.28
CA TYR A 16 14.92 10.93 -14.35
C TYR A 16 13.49 11.22 -13.91
N ILE A 17 12.55 10.31 -14.26
CA ILE A 17 11.18 10.33 -13.74
C ILE A 17 11.15 9.43 -12.49
N PRO A 18 10.80 9.94 -11.29
CA PRO A 18 10.74 9.15 -10.08
C PRO A 18 9.77 7.96 -10.22
N GLY A 19 10.21 6.79 -9.74
CA GLY A 19 9.39 5.57 -9.79
C GLY A 19 9.29 4.92 -11.18
N PHE A 20 10.06 5.41 -12.18
CA PHE A 20 9.98 4.86 -13.54
C PHE A 20 11.33 4.93 -14.27
N PRO A 21 11.88 3.79 -14.79
CA PRO A 21 11.46 2.41 -14.48
C PRO A 21 11.84 1.99 -13.07
N SER A 22 11.21 0.94 -12.56
CA SER A 22 11.55 0.33 -11.27
C SER A 22 11.76 -1.18 -11.41
N VAL A 23 12.60 -1.74 -10.54
CA VAL A 23 12.71 -3.19 -10.32
C VAL A 23 11.93 -3.52 -9.06
N GLU A 24 11.07 -4.51 -9.13
CA GLU A 24 10.18 -4.89 -8.04
C GLU A 24 10.37 -6.36 -7.67
N ASN A 25 10.51 -6.63 -6.38
CA ASN A 25 10.57 -7.96 -5.81
C ASN A 25 9.45 -8.13 -4.78
N GLU A 26 8.40 -8.87 -5.13
CA GLU A 26 7.26 -9.09 -4.25
C GLU A 26 7.48 -10.29 -3.34
N VAL A 27 7.37 -10.07 -2.03
CA VAL A 27 7.43 -11.10 -0.99
C VAL A 27 6.04 -11.28 -0.40
N ILE A 28 5.49 -12.49 -0.54
CA ILE A 28 4.18 -12.83 0.03
C ILE A 28 4.28 -12.90 1.55
N VAL A 29 3.30 -12.30 2.22
CA VAL A 29 3.16 -12.30 3.69
C VAL A 29 1.96 -13.15 4.11
N GLY A 30 0.76 -12.89 3.59
CA GLY A 30 -0.45 -13.68 3.78
C GLY A 30 -1.00 -13.70 5.22
N VAL A 31 -0.57 -12.79 6.09
CA VAL A 31 -0.88 -12.79 7.53
C VAL A 31 -2.10 -11.93 7.84
N GLU A 32 -3.00 -12.44 8.70
CA GLU A 32 -4.11 -11.65 9.23
C GLU A 32 -3.58 -10.51 10.11
N LEU A 33 -4.07 -9.30 9.85
CA LEU A 33 -3.73 -8.11 10.60
C LEU A 33 -4.74 -7.89 11.74
N ARG A 34 -4.30 -8.16 12.95
CA ARG A 34 -5.10 -8.02 14.18
C ARG A 34 -4.65 -6.80 14.97
N ALA A 35 -5.58 -6.21 15.74
CA ALA A 35 -5.28 -5.00 16.51
C ALA A 35 -4.19 -5.24 17.58
N GLU A 36 -4.20 -6.43 18.19
CA GLU A 36 -3.24 -6.85 19.21
C GLU A 36 -1.89 -7.32 18.63
N ASN A 37 -1.82 -7.67 17.34
CA ASN A 37 -0.64 -8.25 16.70
C ASN A 37 -0.26 -7.50 15.42
N PRO A 38 0.57 -6.47 15.52
CA PRO A 38 1.12 -5.80 14.33
C PRO A 38 1.94 -6.76 13.46
N VAL A 39 1.87 -6.58 12.16
CA VAL A 39 2.73 -7.31 11.22
C VAL A 39 3.99 -6.50 10.98
N VAL A 40 5.16 -7.09 11.27
CA VAL A 40 6.46 -6.45 11.07
C VAL A 40 7.26 -7.23 10.03
N ARG A 41 7.90 -6.53 9.10
CA ARG A 41 8.85 -7.08 8.12
C ARG A 41 10.07 -6.19 8.03
N SER A 42 11.23 -6.84 8.05
CA SER A 42 12.51 -6.15 7.81
C SER A 42 12.85 -6.23 6.33
N VAL A 43 13.30 -5.13 5.79
CA VAL A 43 13.85 -5.01 4.43
C VAL A 43 15.22 -4.35 4.53
N SER A 44 16.14 -4.72 3.65
CA SER A 44 17.51 -4.18 3.66
C SER A 44 18.08 -4.12 2.25
N GLY A 45 18.88 -3.12 1.99
CA GLY A 45 19.59 -2.94 0.72
C GLY A 45 19.94 -1.47 0.48
N SER A 46 21.16 -1.21 0.02
CA SER A 46 21.63 0.16 -0.27
C SER A 46 20.87 0.82 -1.41
N ASP A 47 20.25 0.03 -2.27
CA ASP A 47 19.61 0.49 -3.51
C ASP A 47 18.09 0.56 -3.41
N LEU A 48 17.50 0.12 -2.27
CA LEU A 48 16.08 0.21 -2.06
C LEU A 48 15.62 1.67 -1.99
N SER A 49 14.61 2.00 -2.79
CA SER A 49 14.01 3.34 -2.86
C SER A 49 12.68 3.40 -2.11
N ALA A 50 11.89 2.33 -2.19
CA ALA A 50 10.56 2.26 -1.62
C ALA A 50 10.15 0.81 -1.31
N VAL A 51 9.07 0.67 -0.56
CA VAL A 51 8.32 -0.58 -0.45
C VAL A 51 6.86 -0.36 -0.84
N ARG A 52 6.23 -1.38 -1.41
CA ARG A 52 4.78 -1.40 -1.62
C ARG A 52 4.16 -2.40 -0.66
N VAL A 53 3.28 -1.92 0.22
CA VAL A 53 2.52 -2.75 1.15
C VAL A 53 1.15 -3.01 0.55
N ARG A 54 0.83 -4.29 0.29
CA ARG A 54 -0.48 -4.70 -0.21
C ARG A 54 -1.30 -5.30 0.93
N LEU A 55 -2.47 -4.69 1.16
CA LEU A 55 -3.44 -5.14 2.15
C LEU A 55 -4.73 -5.58 1.47
N SER A 56 -5.48 -6.44 2.14
CA SER A 56 -6.82 -6.81 1.71
C SER A 56 -7.80 -6.90 2.87
N VAL A 57 -9.09 -6.79 2.54
CA VAL A 57 -10.19 -7.28 3.36
C VAL A 57 -10.87 -8.43 2.61
N ASP A 58 -11.17 -9.54 3.30
CA ASP A 58 -11.83 -10.69 2.66
C ASP A 58 -13.29 -10.37 2.33
N ALA A 59 -13.96 -9.65 3.22
CA ALA A 59 -15.23 -8.96 3.06
C ALA A 59 -15.27 -7.78 4.03
N LEU A 60 -16.10 -6.77 3.76
CA LEU A 60 -16.24 -5.61 4.63
C LEU A 60 -17.71 -5.22 4.71
N GLN A 61 -18.36 -5.59 5.80
CA GLN A 61 -19.78 -5.32 6.00
C GLN A 61 -20.20 -5.55 7.45
N LYS A 62 -21.35 -4.99 7.81
CA LYS A 62 -22.04 -5.22 9.07
C LYS A 62 -23.51 -5.50 8.81
N VAL A 63 -24.09 -6.49 9.48
CA VAL A 63 -25.53 -6.72 9.48
C VAL A 63 -26.17 -5.89 10.59
N ASP A 64 -27.14 -5.07 10.25
CA ASP A 64 -27.99 -4.38 11.21
C ASP A 64 -29.02 -5.38 11.74
N THR A 65 -28.89 -5.72 13.03
CA THR A 65 -29.74 -6.73 13.66
C THR A 65 -31.18 -6.26 13.90
N SER A 66 -31.45 -4.96 13.75
CA SER A 66 -32.81 -4.40 13.95
C SER A 66 -33.72 -4.64 12.77
N ASN A 67 -33.16 -4.65 11.55
CA ASN A 67 -33.95 -4.78 10.31
C ASN A 67 -33.37 -5.82 9.33
N GLY A 68 -32.20 -6.43 9.64
CA GLY A 68 -31.55 -7.41 8.79
C GLY A 68 -30.74 -6.82 7.63
N ASP A 69 -30.65 -5.51 7.49
CA ASP A 69 -29.92 -4.85 6.43
C ASP A 69 -28.42 -5.09 6.55
N THR A 70 -27.75 -5.25 5.43
CA THR A 70 -26.31 -5.27 5.37
C THR A 70 -25.77 -3.90 4.98
N VAL A 71 -25.03 -3.28 5.88
CA VAL A 71 -24.45 -1.94 5.73
C VAL A 71 -22.93 -2.00 5.59
N GLY A 72 -22.31 -0.91 5.18
CA GLY A 72 -20.87 -0.77 5.12
C GLY A 72 -20.22 -0.74 6.50
N TYR A 73 -18.93 -1.08 6.53
CA TYR A 73 -18.09 -1.02 7.72
C TYR A 73 -16.77 -0.30 7.42
N SER A 74 -16.00 0.03 8.46
CA SER A 74 -14.71 0.68 8.29
C SER A 74 -13.65 0.04 9.17
N VAL A 75 -12.48 -0.24 8.59
CA VAL A 75 -11.29 -0.73 9.29
C VAL A 75 -10.13 0.21 9.03
N SER A 76 -9.69 0.91 10.07
CA SER A 76 -8.55 1.82 10.03
C SER A 76 -7.25 1.06 10.32
N TYR A 77 -6.17 1.46 9.64
CA TYR A 77 -4.84 0.91 9.81
C TYR A 77 -3.77 1.99 9.63
N ALA A 78 -2.58 1.71 10.15
CA ALA A 78 -1.41 2.56 9.99
C ALA A 78 -0.23 1.74 9.48
N ILE A 79 0.66 2.41 8.73
CA ILE A 79 1.96 1.87 8.34
C ILE A 79 3.03 2.76 8.97
N ASP A 80 3.95 2.13 9.67
CA ASP A 80 5.08 2.78 10.30
C ASP A 80 6.39 2.25 9.71
N VAL A 81 7.41 3.10 9.71
CA VAL A 81 8.77 2.75 9.29
C VAL A 81 9.74 3.09 10.41
N ALA A 82 10.63 2.16 10.73
CA ALA A 82 11.82 2.41 11.53
C ALA A 82 13.06 2.21 10.65
N THR A 83 14.01 3.14 10.71
CA THR A 83 15.23 3.14 9.89
C THR A 83 16.44 2.84 10.80
N ASP A 84 17.30 1.90 10.37
CA ASP A 84 18.57 1.54 11.00
C ASP A 84 18.48 1.31 12.53
N GLY A 85 17.39 0.62 12.95
CA GLY A 85 17.11 0.32 14.36
C GLY A 85 16.56 1.48 15.18
N GLY A 86 16.22 2.61 14.54
CA GLY A 86 15.60 3.75 15.19
C GLY A 86 14.14 3.55 15.60
N ALA A 87 13.52 4.61 16.07
CA ALA A 87 12.11 4.59 16.45
C ALA A 87 11.17 4.50 15.25
N TYR A 88 10.00 3.90 15.43
CA TYR A 88 8.97 3.87 14.42
C TYR A 88 8.34 5.26 14.21
N THR A 89 8.25 5.67 12.95
CA THR A 89 7.51 6.85 12.52
C THR A 89 6.32 6.40 11.66
N THR A 90 5.13 6.90 11.97
CA THR A 90 3.94 6.63 11.15
C THR A 90 4.02 7.40 9.85
N VAL A 91 4.08 6.68 8.73
CA VAL A 91 4.19 7.25 7.38
C VAL A 91 2.85 7.26 6.65
N LEU A 92 1.90 6.43 7.09
CA LEU A 92 0.56 6.37 6.49
C LEU A 92 -0.49 6.04 7.55
N ASN A 93 -1.60 6.79 7.53
CA ASN A 93 -2.87 6.40 8.14
C ASN A 93 -3.92 6.28 7.05
N SER A 94 -4.66 5.16 7.02
CA SER A 94 -5.68 4.90 6.02
C SER A 94 -6.78 3.99 6.57
N ALA A 95 -7.83 3.78 5.79
CA ALA A 95 -8.92 2.89 6.15
C ALA A 95 -9.52 2.23 4.92
N PHE A 96 -9.93 0.96 5.07
CA PHE A 96 -10.95 0.38 4.21
C PHE A 96 -12.30 0.89 4.69
N THR A 97 -13.10 1.48 3.81
CA THR A 97 -14.43 2.01 4.15
C THR A 97 -15.38 1.68 3.02
N GLY A 98 -16.51 1.08 3.34
CA GLY A 98 -17.53 0.71 2.37
C GLY A 98 -18.17 -0.63 2.65
N LYS A 99 -18.78 -1.22 1.63
CA LYS A 99 -19.42 -2.52 1.66
C LYS A 99 -18.89 -3.39 0.53
N THR A 100 -18.37 -4.56 0.88
CA THR A 100 -17.99 -5.58 -0.09
C THR A 100 -18.22 -6.96 0.48
N THR A 101 -18.70 -7.89 -0.35
CA THR A 101 -18.87 -9.32 -0.02
C THR A 101 -17.74 -10.18 -0.58
N THR A 102 -16.84 -9.57 -1.36
CA THR A 102 -15.69 -10.23 -1.97
C THR A 102 -14.42 -9.53 -1.55
N ARG A 103 -13.29 -10.23 -1.74
CA ARG A 103 -11.98 -9.66 -1.40
C ARG A 103 -11.75 -8.35 -2.17
N TYR A 104 -11.33 -7.33 -1.42
CA TYR A 104 -10.88 -6.06 -1.94
C TYR A 104 -9.46 -5.79 -1.47
N GLU A 105 -8.60 -5.39 -2.39
CA GLU A 105 -7.18 -5.15 -2.13
C GLU A 105 -6.82 -3.68 -2.35
N ARG A 106 -5.84 -3.21 -1.59
CA ARG A 106 -5.26 -1.87 -1.72
C ARG A 106 -3.76 -1.94 -1.50
N SER A 107 -3.03 -1.24 -2.35
CA SER A 107 -1.58 -1.11 -2.26
C SER A 107 -1.18 0.30 -1.89
N HIS A 108 -0.14 0.42 -1.07
CA HIS A 108 0.47 1.70 -0.70
C HIS A 108 1.96 1.63 -0.98
N ARG A 109 2.45 2.53 -1.83
CA ARG A 109 3.88 2.76 -1.98
C ARG A 109 4.32 3.67 -0.82
N ILE A 110 5.40 3.27 -0.15
CA ILE A 110 6.05 4.00 0.93
C ILE A 110 7.49 4.24 0.50
N ASP A 111 7.85 5.49 0.26
CA ASP A 111 9.23 5.87 -0.02
C ASP A 111 10.05 5.73 1.26
N LEU A 112 11.21 5.07 1.15
CA LEU A 112 12.04 4.79 2.32
C LEU A 112 12.93 5.99 2.65
N PRO A 113 13.00 6.38 3.94
CA PRO A 113 13.98 7.38 4.37
C PRO A 113 15.42 6.92 4.09
N ALA A 114 16.36 7.85 4.06
CA ALA A 114 17.78 7.51 3.89
C ALA A 114 18.23 6.54 4.99
N GLY A 115 18.84 5.43 4.59
CA GLY A 115 19.26 4.34 5.47
C GLY A 115 19.66 3.10 4.68
N SER A 116 19.90 2.00 5.36
CA SER A 116 20.27 0.72 4.76
C SER A 116 19.42 -0.46 5.23
N GLN A 117 18.71 -0.29 6.33
CA GLN A 117 17.82 -1.29 6.91
C GLN A 117 16.55 -0.62 7.42
N TRP A 118 15.41 -1.20 7.11
CA TRP A 118 14.13 -0.68 7.57
C TRP A 118 13.26 -1.79 8.11
N GLN A 119 12.47 -1.44 9.13
CA GLN A 119 11.36 -2.27 9.61
C GLN A 119 10.04 -1.62 9.21
N ILE A 120 9.25 -2.33 8.44
CA ILE A 120 7.91 -1.93 8.04
C ILE A 120 6.93 -2.59 8.99
N ARG A 121 6.21 -1.77 9.76
CA ARG A 121 5.20 -2.23 10.71
C ARG A 121 3.83 -1.81 10.25
N VAL A 122 2.94 -2.77 10.05
CA VAL A 122 1.53 -2.51 9.74
C VAL A 122 0.70 -2.78 11.00
N ARG A 123 -0.09 -1.79 11.41
CA ARG A 123 -0.97 -1.86 12.60
C ARG A 123 -2.42 -1.69 12.19
N ARG A 124 -3.29 -2.53 12.73
CA ARG A 124 -4.73 -2.31 12.71
C ARG A 124 -5.10 -1.39 13.87
N LEU A 125 -5.85 -0.33 13.59
CA LEU A 125 -6.27 0.68 14.58
C LEU A 125 -7.70 0.41 15.06
N THR A 126 -8.57 -0.12 14.20
CA THR A 126 -9.92 -0.56 14.58
C THR A 126 -9.82 -1.88 15.34
N PRO A 127 -10.43 -2.03 16.53
CA PRO A 127 -10.50 -3.31 17.21
C PRO A 127 -11.06 -4.41 16.32
N ASN A 128 -10.64 -5.65 16.56
CA ASN A 128 -11.20 -6.78 15.84
C ASN A 128 -12.67 -6.98 16.21
N ALA A 129 -13.52 -7.23 15.22
CA ALA A 129 -14.91 -7.57 15.50
C ALA A 129 -14.99 -8.91 16.26
N THR A 130 -15.83 -8.94 17.28
CA THR A 130 -16.16 -10.15 18.06
C THR A 130 -17.53 -10.71 17.71
N SER A 131 -18.33 -9.95 16.95
CA SER A 131 -19.66 -10.34 16.50
C SER A 131 -19.61 -11.00 15.12
N ALA A 132 -20.32 -12.11 14.97
CA ALA A 132 -20.53 -12.76 13.67
C ALA A 132 -21.30 -11.89 12.66
N THR A 133 -21.91 -10.79 13.10
CA THR A 133 -22.62 -9.84 12.22
C THR A 133 -21.68 -8.89 11.47
N ILE A 134 -20.38 -8.89 11.80
CA ILE A 134 -19.38 -8.02 11.18
C ILE A 134 -18.35 -8.89 10.47
N ALA A 135 -18.16 -8.62 9.18
CA ALA A 135 -17.06 -9.17 8.39
C ALA A 135 -16.02 -8.08 8.19
N ASP A 136 -14.82 -8.26 8.78
CA ASP A 136 -13.76 -7.24 8.79
C ASP A 136 -12.34 -7.83 8.80
N ILE A 137 -12.21 -9.10 8.40
CA ILE A 137 -10.90 -9.78 8.34
C ILE A 137 -10.01 -9.03 7.36
N THR A 138 -8.93 -8.50 7.89
CA THR A 138 -7.94 -7.73 7.15
C THR A 138 -6.64 -8.51 7.11
N ARG A 139 -5.92 -8.49 5.98
CA ARG A 139 -4.64 -9.19 5.80
C ARG A 139 -3.58 -8.28 5.22
N VAL A 140 -2.34 -8.51 5.61
CA VAL A 140 -1.16 -8.04 4.86
C VAL A 140 -0.85 -9.13 3.83
N GLN A 141 -1.07 -8.85 2.55
CA GLN A 141 -0.91 -9.82 1.48
C GLN A 141 0.56 -9.98 1.08
N SER A 142 1.20 -8.85 0.84
CA SER A 142 2.61 -8.85 0.41
C SER A 142 3.30 -7.54 0.76
N ILE A 143 4.62 -7.58 0.76
CA ILE A 143 5.49 -6.41 0.74
C ILE A 143 6.40 -6.56 -0.48
N THR A 144 6.39 -5.56 -1.36
CA THR A 144 7.23 -5.50 -2.55
C THR A 144 8.37 -4.54 -2.29
N GLU A 145 9.59 -5.00 -2.44
CA GLU A 145 10.79 -4.16 -2.45
C GLU A 145 10.92 -3.49 -3.81
N ILE A 146 11.21 -2.19 -3.83
CA ILE A 146 11.25 -1.38 -5.04
C ILE A 146 12.60 -0.67 -5.13
N ILE A 147 13.29 -0.89 -6.24
CA ILE A 147 14.51 -0.18 -6.63
C ILE A 147 14.17 0.69 -7.82
N ASP A 148 14.17 2.01 -7.65
CA ASP A 148 13.95 2.96 -8.75
C ASP A 148 15.24 3.08 -9.58
N ALA A 149 15.16 2.67 -10.83
CA ALA A 149 16.27 2.86 -11.77
C ALA A 149 16.29 4.33 -12.22
N LYS A 150 17.21 5.14 -11.67
CA LYS A 150 17.31 6.58 -11.94
C LYS A 150 17.86 6.89 -13.34
N LEU A 151 17.21 6.34 -14.38
CA LEU A 151 17.63 6.48 -15.77
C LEU A 151 17.14 7.80 -16.35
N ARG A 152 18.05 8.59 -16.91
CA ARG A 152 17.75 9.94 -17.42
C ARG A 152 17.34 9.97 -18.88
N TYR A 153 17.74 8.97 -19.69
CA TYR A 153 17.49 8.88 -21.14
C TYR A 153 17.80 10.19 -21.88
N PRO A 154 19.06 10.68 -21.88
CA PRO A 154 19.41 11.92 -22.58
C PRO A 154 18.97 11.90 -24.04
N ASN A 155 18.51 13.03 -24.55
CA ASN A 155 18.03 13.21 -25.91
C ASN A 155 16.79 12.39 -26.31
N SER A 156 16.08 11.81 -25.32
CA SER A 156 14.85 11.06 -25.54
C SER A 156 13.69 11.71 -24.79
N ALA A 157 12.62 12.07 -25.49
CA ALA A 157 11.40 12.52 -24.84
C ALA A 157 10.73 11.34 -24.12
N LEU A 158 10.30 11.57 -22.87
CA LEU A 158 9.65 10.57 -22.03
C LEU A 158 8.27 11.03 -21.61
N LEU A 159 7.35 10.09 -21.55
CA LEU A 159 6.02 10.24 -20.98
C LEU A 159 5.77 9.09 -19.99
N ALA A 160 5.60 9.39 -18.72
CA ALA A 160 5.11 8.44 -17.73
C ALA A 160 3.67 8.78 -17.35
N VAL A 161 2.81 7.78 -17.36
CA VAL A 161 1.41 7.90 -16.96
C VAL A 161 1.18 6.96 -15.78
N SER A 162 0.75 7.53 -14.66
CA SER A 162 0.33 6.76 -13.49
C SER A 162 -1.18 6.92 -13.30
N VAL A 163 -1.87 5.80 -13.15
CA VAL A 163 -3.33 5.75 -13.03
C VAL A 163 -3.67 4.96 -11.78
N ASP A 164 -4.58 5.50 -10.96
CA ASP A 164 -5.11 4.75 -9.83
C ASP A 164 -6.03 3.63 -10.34
N ALA A 165 -5.58 2.38 -10.18
CA ALA A 165 -6.32 1.19 -10.63
C ALA A 165 -7.70 1.04 -9.97
N GLN A 166 -7.94 1.69 -8.83
CA GLN A 166 -9.26 1.69 -8.18
C GLN A 166 -10.35 2.36 -9.02
N GLN A 167 -9.98 3.15 -10.00
CA GLN A 167 -10.93 3.83 -10.90
C GLN A 167 -11.39 2.96 -12.06
N PHE A 168 -10.75 1.83 -12.30
CA PHE A 168 -11.19 0.83 -13.26
C PHE A 168 -12.13 -0.16 -12.57
N GLN A 169 -13.17 0.35 -11.90
CA GLN A 169 -14.26 -0.51 -11.43
C GLN A 169 -14.97 -1.08 -12.65
N SER A 170 -14.92 -2.40 -12.74
CA SER A 170 -15.65 -3.28 -13.67
C SER A 170 -16.31 -2.58 -14.84
N LEU A 171 -15.81 -2.85 -16.02
CA LEU A 171 -16.58 -2.69 -17.24
C LEU A 171 -17.90 -3.46 -17.08
N PRO A 172 -19.02 -2.88 -17.50
CA PRO A 172 -20.33 -3.51 -17.42
C PRO A 172 -20.39 -4.82 -18.19
#